data_2705ef0df89f51fd49cce7ea44ae519a
#
_entry.id   2705ef0df89f51fd49cce7ea44ae519a
#
_cell.length_a   1.000
_cell.length_b   1.000
_cell.length_c   1.000
_cell.angle_alpha   90.00
_cell.angle_beta   90.00
_cell.angle_gamma   90.00
#
_symmetry.space_group_name_H-M   'P 1'
#
loop_
_entity.id
_entity.type
_entity.pdbx_description
1 polymer ?
#
loop_
_entity_poly.entity_id
_entity_poly.type
_entity_poly.pdbx_seq_one_letter_code
_entity_poly.pdbx_strand_id
1 'polypeptide(L)'
;MSKSYECIVVGGGLAGLTSMAYLRKNRISSLLVEKREKLGGLVETFWHQGFAFDAGIRAFENSGIIFPMLKDLGIEFPFVKNEVTIGIGKKSMALEGKNSLIRYEEMLADLFPMERESIGRIMAEIRKVMGYMEVLYGIDNPLFIEKMDPVYLRKTLLPWFMKYQVNIRKASKLQEPIGVYLRRFTENQALIDVIIQHFFEDTPAFFALSYFSLYLDYSYPLGGTGKLPEKMAEYILENKGEIKTGTGVVKVNPENRTVTLDDGEVITYEKLIWAADQRSFYSMIEGGFDEKVQAQKNLVERSCGGDTILTVFLGVEKDETYFQERCGSHRFHTPSLEGLSTVHFPVHVEEAKEKELFRYTEEYLEKTTYEMSCPSLRDRSLAPLGCTGLVVSTLFSYDVVKRMEDLGVYEEFKAFSVKTILRVLEESIFPGFQEKVRFSLCATPLTMEKETHNYQGAITGWAFTNPTMPSEDRFKKIANSVKTPLLDIYQCGQWTFSPSGLPVSILTGKLAADQVKKKKEQR
;
A
#
# COMPACT_ATOMS: atom_id res chain seq x y z
N MET A 1 -39.60 10.53 0.50
CA MET A 1 -39.04 10.24 1.84
C MET A 1 -37.52 10.15 1.65
N SER A 2 -36.74 10.87 2.46
CA SER A 2 -35.26 10.72 2.44
C SER A 2 -34.90 9.28 2.81
N LYS A 3 -33.99 8.66 2.06
CA LYS A 3 -33.46 7.35 2.43
C LYS A 3 -32.70 7.45 3.76
N SER A 4 -32.83 6.43 4.61
CA SER A 4 -32.17 6.36 5.90
C SER A 4 -31.54 5.00 6.11
N TYR A 5 -30.29 4.99 6.63
CA TYR A 5 -29.53 3.77 6.91
C TYR A 5 -29.01 3.79 8.36
N GLU A 6 -28.90 2.60 8.97
CA GLU A 6 -28.23 2.47 10.26
C GLU A 6 -26.74 2.84 10.15
N CYS A 7 -26.10 2.56 8.98
CA CYS A 7 -24.71 2.96 8.73
C CYS A 7 -24.49 3.33 7.26
N ILE A 8 -23.79 4.43 7.01
CA ILE A 8 -23.24 4.75 5.69
C ILE A 8 -21.73 4.54 5.74
N VAL A 9 -21.17 3.91 4.69
CA VAL A 9 -19.73 3.75 4.47
C VAL A 9 -19.34 4.59 3.26
N VAL A 10 -18.39 5.50 3.41
CA VAL A 10 -17.91 6.38 2.34
C VAL A 10 -16.51 5.93 1.90
N GLY A 11 -16.40 5.52 0.64
CA GLY A 11 -15.19 4.97 0.03
C GLY A 11 -15.26 3.46 -0.19
N GLY A 12 -15.10 3.04 -1.46
CA GLY A 12 -15.17 1.65 -1.91
C GLY A 12 -13.82 0.95 -2.03
N GLY A 13 -12.78 1.45 -1.35
CA GLY A 13 -11.51 0.74 -1.15
C GLY A 13 -11.65 -0.46 -0.21
N LEU A 14 -10.57 -1.27 -0.04
CA LEU A 14 -10.64 -2.49 0.78
C LEU A 14 -11.09 -2.26 2.23
N ALA A 15 -10.74 -1.12 2.82
CA ALA A 15 -11.20 -0.78 4.17
C ALA A 15 -12.72 -0.59 4.24
N GLY A 16 -13.29 0.16 3.28
CA GLY A 16 -14.74 0.37 3.19
C GLY A 16 -15.49 -0.91 2.84
N LEU A 17 -15.00 -1.69 1.88
CA LEU A 17 -15.57 -2.99 1.54
C LEU A 17 -15.55 -3.95 2.74
N THR A 18 -14.44 -3.97 3.50
CA THR A 18 -14.36 -4.78 4.74
C THR A 18 -15.37 -4.31 5.77
N SER A 19 -15.46 -2.99 6.02
CA SER A 19 -16.47 -2.45 6.94
C SER A 19 -17.87 -2.86 6.52
N MET A 20 -18.20 -2.67 5.24
CA MET A 20 -19.51 -2.99 4.69
C MET A 20 -19.83 -4.49 4.81
N ALA A 21 -18.87 -5.39 4.48
CA ALA A 21 -19.04 -6.82 4.60
C ALA A 21 -19.37 -7.23 6.05
N TYR A 22 -18.64 -6.67 7.05
CA TYR A 22 -18.91 -6.97 8.45
C TYR A 22 -20.21 -6.32 8.98
N LEU A 23 -20.61 -5.16 8.49
CA LEU A 23 -21.93 -4.62 8.77
C LEU A 23 -23.03 -5.55 8.27
N ARG A 24 -22.89 -6.08 7.04
CA ARG A 24 -23.88 -7.02 6.46
C ARG A 24 -23.88 -8.37 7.15
N LYS A 25 -22.71 -8.91 7.50
CA LYS A 25 -22.60 -10.12 8.35
C LYS A 25 -23.40 -9.98 9.65
N ASN A 26 -23.41 -8.78 10.24
CA ASN A 26 -24.15 -8.46 11.45
C ASN A 26 -25.58 -7.91 11.18
N ARG A 27 -26.09 -7.99 9.95
CA ARG A 27 -27.45 -7.56 9.56
C ARG A 27 -27.76 -6.10 9.88
N ILE A 28 -26.76 -5.23 9.80
CA ILE A 28 -26.90 -3.78 9.97
C ILE A 28 -27.28 -3.18 8.60
N SER A 29 -28.40 -2.44 8.53
CA SER A 29 -28.81 -1.76 7.30
C SER A 29 -27.76 -0.74 6.89
N SER A 30 -27.16 -0.91 5.71
CA SER A 30 -25.99 -0.12 5.33
C SER A 30 -25.89 0.13 3.83
N LEU A 31 -25.39 1.32 3.49
CA LEU A 31 -25.08 1.78 2.14
C LEU A 31 -23.58 2.07 2.05
N LEU A 32 -22.92 1.57 1.00
CA LEU A 32 -21.58 2.01 0.61
C LEU A 32 -21.69 3.00 -0.56
N VAL A 33 -21.02 4.14 -0.43
CA VAL A 33 -20.95 5.19 -1.48
C VAL A 33 -19.51 5.28 -1.97
N GLU A 34 -19.30 5.13 -3.29
CA GLU A 34 -18.00 5.23 -3.95
C GLU A 34 -18.09 6.23 -5.11
N LYS A 35 -17.14 7.18 -5.15
CA LYS A 35 -17.10 8.23 -6.16
C LYS A 35 -16.77 7.70 -7.55
N ARG A 36 -15.87 6.70 -7.65
CA ARG A 36 -15.54 6.04 -8.91
C ARG A 36 -16.61 5.04 -9.30
N GLU A 37 -16.67 4.71 -10.60
CA GLU A 37 -17.51 3.58 -11.09
C GLU A 37 -16.98 2.22 -10.61
N LYS A 38 -15.68 2.12 -10.28
CA LYS A 38 -15.01 0.89 -9.87
C LYS A 38 -14.70 0.89 -8.37
N LEU A 39 -14.85 -0.28 -7.77
CA LEU A 39 -14.46 -0.57 -6.39
C LEU A 39 -13.00 -1.05 -6.32
N GLY A 40 -12.43 -1.00 -5.11
CA GLY A 40 -11.10 -1.55 -4.81
C GLY A 40 -10.06 -0.50 -4.40
N GLY A 41 -10.20 0.74 -4.83
CA GLY A 41 -9.23 1.79 -4.56
C GLY A 41 -7.85 1.46 -5.13
N LEU A 42 -6.84 1.28 -4.28
CA LEU A 42 -5.48 0.86 -4.68
C LEU A 42 -5.33 -0.64 -4.94
N VAL A 43 -6.42 -1.42 -4.88
CA VAL A 43 -6.44 -2.85 -5.20
C VAL A 43 -7.35 -3.06 -6.40
N GLU A 44 -6.79 -2.89 -7.58
CA GLU A 44 -7.52 -2.93 -8.84
C GLU A 44 -6.68 -3.64 -9.91
N THR A 45 -7.35 -4.44 -10.75
CA THR A 45 -6.80 -4.97 -12.01
C THR A 45 -7.56 -4.35 -13.17
N PHE A 46 -6.85 -3.83 -14.18
CA PHE A 46 -7.44 -3.29 -15.39
C PHE A 46 -6.92 -3.98 -16.65
N TRP A 47 -7.71 -3.95 -17.73
CA TRP A 47 -7.36 -4.56 -19.01
C TRP A 47 -7.04 -3.48 -20.05
N HIS A 48 -5.94 -3.69 -20.79
CA HIS A 48 -5.60 -2.87 -21.93
C HIS A 48 -5.03 -3.74 -23.06
N GLN A 49 -5.63 -3.70 -24.24
CA GLN A 49 -5.24 -4.46 -25.44
C GLN A 49 -5.01 -5.96 -25.18
N GLY A 50 -5.84 -6.60 -24.34
CA GLY A 50 -5.74 -8.01 -24.01
C GLY A 50 -4.74 -8.36 -22.89
N PHE A 51 -4.10 -7.38 -22.28
CA PHE A 51 -3.23 -7.53 -21.11
C PHE A 51 -3.94 -7.06 -19.85
N ALA A 52 -3.82 -7.81 -18.77
CA ALA A 52 -4.26 -7.39 -17.45
C ALA A 52 -3.08 -6.85 -16.63
N PHE A 53 -3.32 -5.74 -15.94
CA PHE A 53 -2.35 -5.08 -15.09
C PHE A 53 -2.93 -4.77 -13.72
N ASP A 54 -2.17 -5.02 -12.65
CA ASP A 54 -2.51 -4.57 -11.32
C ASP A 54 -2.10 -3.11 -11.16
N ALA A 55 -3.07 -2.23 -10.90
CA ALA A 55 -2.85 -0.78 -10.87
C ALA A 55 -2.13 -0.29 -9.61
N GLY A 56 -2.32 -0.97 -8.46
CA GLY A 56 -1.73 -0.61 -7.18
C GLY A 56 -0.80 -1.70 -6.64
N ILE A 57 -1.26 -2.50 -5.69
CA ILE A 57 -0.46 -3.58 -5.09
C ILE A 57 -0.17 -4.71 -6.08
N ARG A 58 0.95 -5.41 -5.90
CA ARG A 58 1.43 -6.48 -6.80
C ARG A 58 1.24 -7.89 -6.25
N ALA A 59 1.03 -8.00 -4.94
CA ALA A 59 0.81 -9.25 -4.21
C ALA A 59 0.16 -8.94 -2.86
N PHE A 60 -0.31 -9.97 -2.16
CA PHE A 60 -0.89 -9.86 -0.83
C PHE A 60 0.03 -10.50 0.20
N GLU A 61 0.46 -9.75 1.20
CA GLU A 61 0.97 -10.32 2.43
C GLU A 61 -0.22 -10.64 3.35
N ASN A 62 -0.30 -11.88 3.82
CA ASN A 62 -1.41 -12.31 4.66
C ASN A 62 -1.38 -11.64 6.05
N SER A 63 -0.21 -11.55 6.67
CA SER A 63 -0.01 -10.98 8.02
C SER A 63 -1.02 -11.48 9.07
N GLY A 64 -1.54 -12.71 8.88
CA GLY A 64 -2.58 -13.29 9.75
C GLY A 64 -3.94 -12.57 9.68
N ILE A 65 -4.23 -11.83 8.62
CA ILE A 65 -5.42 -10.98 8.49
C ILE A 65 -6.25 -11.32 7.25
N ILE A 66 -5.64 -11.40 6.06
CA ILE A 66 -6.39 -11.53 4.80
C ILE A 66 -7.13 -12.86 4.74
N PHE A 67 -6.42 -13.99 4.88
CA PHE A 67 -7.05 -15.30 4.80
C PHE A 67 -8.01 -15.58 5.95
N PRO A 68 -7.73 -15.20 7.23
CA PRO A 68 -8.71 -15.27 8.30
C PRO A 68 -9.98 -14.45 8.02
N MET A 69 -9.87 -13.24 7.46
CA MET A 69 -11.03 -12.45 7.03
C MET A 69 -11.84 -13.19 5.97
N LEU A 70 -11.20 -13.69 4.91
CA LEU A 70 -11.87 -14.42 3.82
C LEU A 70 -12.61 -15.64 4.37
N LYS A 71 -11.95 -16.42 5.23
CA LYS A 71 -12.54 -17.59 5.91
C LYS A 71 -13.73 -17.19 6.78
N ASP A 72 -13.62 -16.10 7.55
CA ASP A 72 -14.68 -15.62 8.46
C ASP A 72 -15.92 -15.12 7.67
N LEU A 73 -15.71 -14.59 6.46
CA LEU A 73 -16.78 -14.17 5.56
C LEU A 73 -17.28 -15.29 4.64
N GLY A 74 -16.60 -16.43 4.56
CA GLY A 74 -16.94 -17.52 3.64
C GLY A 74 -16.66 -17.15 2.17
N ILE A 75 -15.65 -16.31 1.92
CA ILE A 75 -15.22 -15.89 0.59
C ILE A 75 -14.05 -16.77 0.14
N GLU A 76 -14.20 -17.45 -0.99
CA GLU A 76 -13.18 -18.35 -1.52
C GLU A 76 -12.84 -18.00 -2.97
N PHE A 77 -11.57 -17.95 -3.30
CA PHE A 77 -11.01 -17.89 -4.65
C PHE A 77 -9.54 -18.33 -4.64
N PRO A 78 -9.01 -18.79 -5.79
CA PRO A 78 -7.69 -19.41 -5.82
C PRO A 78 -6.55 -18.39 -5.72
N PHE A 79 -5.48 -18.81 -5.02
CA PHE A 79 -4.22 -18.08 -4.88
C PHE A 79 -3.05 -18.97 -5.29
N VAL A 80 -2.00 -18.33 -5.78
CA VAL A 80 -0.68 -18.94 -5.97
C VAL A 80 0.34 -18.22 -5.11
N LYS A 81 1.42 -18.93 -4.72
CA LYS A 81 2.55 -18.30 -4.03
C LYS A 81 3.19 -17.26 -4.96
N ASN A 82 3.49 -16.10 -4.44
CA ASN A 82 4.22 -15.07 -5.16
C ASN A 82 5.68 -15.03 -4.70
N GLU A 83 6.59 -15.48 -5.56
CA GLU A 83 8.02 -15.46 -5.27
C GLU A 83 8.60 -14.09 -5.61
N VAL A 84 9.43 -13.56 -4.72
CA VAL A 84 10.11 -12.29 -4.89
C VAL A 84 11.57 -12.52 -5.24
N THR A 85 12.05 -11.79 -6.24
CA THR A 85 13.47 -11.74 -6.63
C THR A 85 14.05 -10.38 -6.25
N ILE A 86 15.25 -10.35 -5.69
CA ILE A 86 16.03 -9.12 -5.47
C ILE A 86 17.18 -9.10 -6.46
N GLY A 87 17.36 -7.96 -7.15
CA GLY A 87 18.46 -7.73 -8.07
C GLY A 87 19.17 -6.42 -7.79
N ILE A 88 20.51 -6.44 -7.83
CA ILE A 88 21.36 -5.26 -7.65
C ILE A 88 22.44 -5.32 -8.74
N GLY A 89 22.43 -4.35 -9.64
CA GLY A 89 23.25 -4.38 -10.84
C GLY A 89 22.97 -5.65 -11.65
N LYS A 90 24.01 -6.44 -11.90
CA LYS A 90 23.90 -7.71 -12.64
C LYS A 90 23.67 -8.94 -11.74
N LYS A 91 23.71 -8.78 -10.41
CA LYS A 91 23.47 -9.87 -9.48
C LYS A 91 22.00 -9.96 -9.11
N SER A 92 21.50 -11.17 -8.92
CA SER A 92 20.13 -11.38 -8.47
C SER A 92 19.97 -12.69 -7.72
N MET A 93 18.92 -12.75 -6.89
CA MET A 93 18.55 -13.94 -6.15
C MET A 93 17.06 -13.99 -5.86
N ALA A 94 16.46 -15.18 -5.82
CA ALA A 94 15.09 -15.39 -5.38
C ALA A 94 15.02 -15.55 -3.85
N LEU A 95 13.97 -15.01 -3.26
CA LEU A 95 13.62 -15.19 -1.85
C LEU A 95 12.69 -16.40 -1.70
N GLU A 96 13.25 -17.56 -1.41
CA GLU A 96 12.52 -18.84 -1.32
C GLU A 96 12.18 -19.23 0.13
N GLY A 97 12.93 -18.70 1.10
CA GLY A 97 12.77 -19.00 2.52
C GLY A 97 13.81 -18.27 3.39
N LYS A 98 13.83 -18.59 4.68
CA LYS A 98 14.73 -17.92 5.65
C LYS A 98 16.22 -18.04 5.29
N ASN A 99 16.63 -19.12 4.65
CA ASN A 99 18.02 -19.31 4.19
C ASN A 99 18.41 -18.34 3.07
N SER A 100 17.45 -17.72 2.40
CA SER A 100 17.72 -16.71 1.37
C SER A 100 18.43 -15.47 1.93
N LEU A 101 18.30 -15.20 3.25
CA LEU A 101 19.05 -14.13 3.89
C LEU A 101 20.57 -14.36 3.89
N ILE A 102 21.04 -15.60 3.88
CA ILE A 102 22.47 -15.92 3.76
C ILE A 102 22.95 -15.54 2.36
N ARG A 103 22.19 -15.91 1.33
CA ARG A 103 22.51 -15.54 -0.06
C ARG A 103 22.46 -14.03 -0.29
N TYR A 104 21.54 -13.32 0.39
CA TYR A 104 21.48 -11.86 0.32
C TYR A 104 22.70 -11.21 0.97
N GLU A 105 23.12 -11.71 2.14
CA GLU A 105 24.35 -11.30 2.83
C GLU A 105 25.58 -11.49 1.93
N GLU A 106 25.71 -12.68 1.31
CA GLU A 106 26.78 -12.99 0.37
C GLU A 106 26.77 -12.07 -0.85
N MET A 107 25.58 -11.84 -1.45
CA MET A 107 25.42 -10.94 -2.58
C MET A 107 25.85 -9.50 -2.24
N LEU A 108 25.46 -8.97 -1.09
CA LEU A 108 25.90 -7.65 -0.64
C LEU A 108 27.40 -7.60 -0.36
N ALA A 109 27.96 -8.64 0.29
CA ALA A 109 29.39 -8.72 0.59
C ALA A 109 30.26 -8.81 -0.66
N ASP A 110 29.76 -9.41 -1.73
CA ASP A 110 30.43 -9.43 -3.03
C ASP A 110 30.36 -8.08 -3.77
N LEU A 111 29.26 -7.33 -3.58
CA LEU A 111 29.09 -6.00 -4.18
C LEU A 111 29.85 -4.92 -3.41
N PHE A 112 29.96 -5.09 -2.07
CA PHE A 112 30.64 -4.17 -1.15
C PHE A 112 31.69 -4.92 -0.30
N PRO A 113 32.81 -5.40 -0.90
CA PRO A 113 33.77 -6.27 -0.19
C PRO A 113 34.37 -5.69 1.07
N MET A 114 34.55 -4.36 1.11
CA MET A 114 35.13 -3.64 2.27
C MET A 114 34.15 -3.55 3.45
N GLU A 115 32.84 -3.81 3.19
CA GLU A 115 31.76 -3.68 4.18
C GLU A 115 31.28 -5.03 4.74
N ARG A 116 32.02 -6.12 4.50
CA ARG A 116 31.60 -7.49 4.87
C ARG A 116 31.21 -7.61 6.35
N GLU A 117 31.95 -7.00 7.25
CA GLU A 117 31.66 -7.03 8.69
C GLU A 117 30.39 -6.21 9.01
N SER A 118 30.26 -5.02 8.43
CA SER A 118 29.09 -4.15 8.57
C SER A 118 27.83 -4.84 8.07
N ILE A 119 27.91 -5.48 6.90
CA ILE A 119 26.82 -6.28 6.31
C ILE A 119 26.41 -7.41 7.26
N GLY A 120 27.34 -8.16 7.81
CA GLY A 120 27.05 -9.22 8.79
C GLY A 120 26.28 -8.69 10.01
N ARG A 121 26.64 -7.51 10.54
CA ARG A 121 25.93 -6.85 11.65
C ARG A 121 24.52 -6.40 11.25
N ILE A 122 24.36 -5.82 10.05
CA ILE A 122 23.05 -5.41 9.51
C ILE A 122 22.15 -6.65 9.35
N MET A 123 22.67 -7.74 8.79
CA MET A 123 21.91 -8.97 8.60
C MET A 123 21.51 -9.64 9.91
N ALA A 124 22.33 -9.50 10.96
CA ALA A 124 21.96 -9.95 12.32
C ALA A 124 20.76 -9.16 12.88
N GLU A 125 20.72 -7.84 12.65
CA GLU A 125 19.56 -7.02 13.05
C GLU A 125 18.31 -7.36 12.22
N ILE A 126 18.42 -7.58 10.91
CA ILE A 126 17.30 -8.05 10.08
C ILE A 126 16.72 -9.35 10.65
N ARG A 127 17.57 -10.38 10.90
CA ARG A 127 17.13 -11.67 11.47
C ARG A 127 16.44 -11.49 12.83
N LYS A 128 16.94 -10.61 13.67
CA LYS A 128 16.38 -10.30 14.99
C LYS A 128 15.00 -9.67 14.88
N VAL A 129 14.81 -8.68 14.00
CA VAL A 129 13.52 -8.01 13.78
C VAL A 129 12.52 -8.96 13.12
N MET A 130 12.93 -9.76 12.14
CA MET A 130 12.09 -10.84 11.59
C MET A 130 11.57 -11.78 12.68
N GLY A 131 12.40 -12.12 13.67
CA GLY A 131 11.97 -12.91 14.83
C GLY A 131 10.88 -12.22 15.66
N TYR A 132 10.84 -10.89 15.72
CA TYR A 132 9.73 -10.17 16.36
C TYR A 132 8.45 -10.29 15.53
N MET A 133 8.57 -10.13 14.19
CA MET A 133 7.45 -10.16 13.27
C MET A 133 6.81 -11.55 13.19
N GLU A 134 7.60 -12.62 13.23
CA GLU A 134 7.09 -13.98 13.32
C GLU A 134 6.17 -14.21 14.54
N VAL A 135 6.42 -13.49 15.62
CA VAL A 135 5.51 -13.53 16.78
C VAL A 135 4.30 -12.64 16.56
N LEU A 136 4.49 -11.44 15.99
CA LEU A 136 3.39 -10.48 15.82
C LEU A 136 2.34 -10.96 14.81
N TYR A 137 2.78 -11.60 13.72
CA TYR A 137 1.93 -12.09 12.62
C TYR A 137 1.82 -13.62 12.53
N GLY A 138 2.42 -14.35 13.47
CA GLY A 138 2.56 -15.82 13.42
C GLY A 138 1.30 -16.62 13.74
N ILE A 139 0.15 -15.95 13.96
CA ILE A 139 -1.16 -16.60 14.14
C ILE A 139 -2.23 -15.82 13.35
N ASP A 140 -3.31 -16.51 13.06
CA ASP A 140 -4.53 -15.88 12.57
C ASP A 140 -5.00 -14.82 13.58
N ASN A 141 -5.28 -13.61 13.11
CA ASN A 141 -5.65 -12.52 13.99
C ASN A 141 -6.99 -12.85 14.69
N PRO A 142 -7.01 -12.88 16.03
CA PRO A 142 -8.18 -13.28 16.81
C PRO A 142 -9.45 -12.50 16.53
N LEU A 143 -9.35 -11.28 15.98
CA LEU A 143 -10.51 -10.45 15.60
C LEU A 143 -11.33 -11.07 14.46
N PHE A 144 -10.75 -11.97 13.67
CA PHE A 144 -11.43 -12.68 12.59
C PHE A 144 -11.85 -14.11 12.97
N ILE A 145 -11.78 -14.48 14.24
CA ILE A 145 -12.20 -15.79 14.76
C ILE A 145 -13.47 -15.61 15.60
N GLU A 146 -14.63 -15.95 15.01
CA GLU A 146 -15.94 -15.73 15.66
C GLU A 146 -16.16 -16.61 16.88
N LYS A 147 -15.76 -17.88 16.83
CA LYS A 147 -15.86 -18.85 17.95
C LYS A 147 -14.49 -19.43 18.23
N MET A 148 -13.93 -19.07 19.36
CA MET A 148 -12.65 -19.61 19.82
C MET A 148 -12.87 -20.87 20.65
N ASP A 149 -12.26 -21.97 20.20
CA ASP A 149 -12.19 -23.20 20.99
C ASP A 149 -11.39 -22.95 22.28
N PRO A 150 -11.85 -23.43 23.47
CA PRO A 150 -11.12 -23.33 24.72
C PRO A 150 -9.70 -23.91 24.65
N VAL A 151 -9.47 -24.96 23.86
CA VAL A 151 -8.13 -25.53 23.64
C VAL A 151 -7.24 -24.56 22.89
N TYR A 152 -7.75 -23.93 21.84
CA TYR A 152 -7.04 -22.87 21.09
C TYR A 152 -6.70 -21.68 21.99
N LEU A 153 -7.66 -21.20 22.79
CA LEU A 153 -7.45 -20.11 23.75
C LEU A 153 -6.27 -20.39 24.68
N ARG A 154 -6.24 -21.61 25.28
CA ARG A 154 -5.24 -21.97 26.29
C ARG A 154 -3.89 -22.35 25.68
N LYS A 155 -3.87 -23.12 24.58
CA LYS A 155 -2.64 -23.67 24.00
C LYS A 155 -1.97 -22.75 22.97
N THR A 156 -2.72 -21.88 22.32
CA THR A 156 -2.22 -21.03 21.24
C THR A 156 -2.29 -19.54 21.59
N LEU A 157 -3.49 -19.02 21.88
CA LEU A 157 -3.69 -17.59 22.00
C LEU A 157 -3.03 -17.00 23.26
N LEU A 158 -3.18 -17.63 24.43
CA LEU A 158 -2.61 -17.11 25.67
C LEU A 158 -1.07 -17.12 25.67
N PRO A 159 -0.37 -18.22 25.28
CA PRO A 159 1.09 -18.19 25.13
C PRO A 159 1.56 -17.20 24.08
N TRP A 160 0.84 -17.07 22.96
CA TRP A 160 1.14 -16.09 21.94
C TRP A 160 1.00 -14.66 22.48
N PHE A 161 -0.07 -14.35 23.19
CA PHE A 161 -0.30 -13.00 23.74
C PHE A 161 0.82 -12.58 24.69
N MET A 162 1.35 -13.47 25.50
CA MET A 162 2.50 -13.16 26.36
C MET A 162 3.75 -12.83 25.52
N LYS A 163 4.04 -13.64 24.50
CA LYS A 163 5.15 -13.37 23.55
C LYS A 163 4.92 -12.07 22.78
N TYR A 164 3.70 -11.82 22.33
CA TYR A 164 3.30 -10.61 21.64
C TYR A 164 3.62 -9.36 22.47
N GLN A 165 3.23 -9.33 23.76
CA GLN A 165 3.49 -8.19 24.63
C GLN A 165 4.98 -7.86 24.80
N VAL A 166 5.84 -8.85 24.76
CA VAL A 166 7.29 -8.67 24.83
C VAL A 166 7.83 -8.15 23.49
N ASN A 167 7.45 -8.77 22.39
CA ASN A 167 8.01 -8.44 21.07
C ASN A 167 7.50 -7.10 20.54
N ILE A 168 6.24 -6.75 20.80
CA ILE A 168 5.73 -5.41 20.42
C ILE A 168 6.44 -4.28 21.18
N ARG A 169 6.88 -4.52 22.42
CA ARG A 169 7.69 -3.53 23.14
C ARG A 169 9.10 -3.38 22.57
N LYS A 170 9.67 -4.46 22.02
CA LYS A 170 10.98 -4.41 21.34
C LYS A 170 10.87 -3.70 20.00
N ALA A 171 9.88 -4.05 19.18
CA ALA A 171 9.60 -3.42 17.90
C ALA A 171 9.32 -1.91 18.06
N SER A 172 8.52 -1.52 19.05
CA SER A 172 8.19 -0.11 19.31
C SER A 172 9.37 0.77 19.78
N LYS A 173 10.55 0.22 19.98
CA LYS A 173 11.79 0.99 20.22
C LYS A 173 12.56 1.32 18.94
N LEU A 174 12.20 0.74 17.81
CA LEU A 174 12.87 0.89 16.52
C LEU A 174 12.06 1.84 15.62
N GLN A 175 11.73 3.03 16.16
CA GLN A 175 10.89 4.02 15.46
C GLN A 175 11.72 5.05 14.66
N GLU A 176 13.03 5.08 14.84
CA GLU A 176 13.88 5.99 14.07
C GLU A 176 13.91 5.62 12.59
N PRO A 177 14.14 6.59 11.67
CA PRO A 177 14.30 6.33 10.25
C PRO A 177 15.36 5.27 9.97
N ILE A 178 15.08 4.35 9.05
CA ILE A 178 15.98 3.23 8.75
C ILE A 178 17.37 3.68 8.31
N GLY A 179 17.48 4.76 7.52
CA GLY A 179 18.76 5.31 7.10
C GLY A 179 19.61 5.77 8.26
N VAL A 180 19.00 6.40 9.27
CA VAL A 180 19.68 6.80 10.52
C VAL A 180 20.10 5.57 11.34
N TYR A 181 19.22 4.56 11.40
CA TYR A 181 19.51 3.33 12.13
C TYR A 181 20.71 2.57 11.55
N LEU A 182 20.80 2.46 10.23
CA LEU A 182 21.88 1.72 9.54
C LEU A 182 23.25 2.40 9.67
N ARG A 183 23.32 3.71 9.85
CA ARG A 183 24.58 4.45 10.14
C ARG A 183 25.29 4.01 11.40
N ARG A 184 24.63 3.25 12.27
CA ARG A 184 25.28 2.61 13.45
C ARG A 184 26.22 1.46 13.07
N PHE A 185 26.08 0.92 11.86
CA PHE A 185 26.79 -0.26 11.39
C PHE A 185 27.79 0.04 10.28
N THR A 186 27.52 1.09 9.47
CA THR A 186 28.36 1.47 8.32
C THR A 186 28.26 2.97 8.06
N GLU A 187 29.35 3.55 7.54
CA GLU A 187 29.40 4.91 7.00
C GLU A 187 29.23 4.93 5.47
N ASN A 188 29.19 3.75 4.83
CA ASN A 188 29.05 3.62 3.38
C ASN A 188 27.62 3.94 2.95
N GLN A 189 27.43 5.17 2.46
CA GLN A 189 26.11 5.65 2.07
C GLN A 189 25.52 4.85 0.88
N ALA A 190 26.34 4.42 -0.07
CA ALA A 190 25.87 3.61 -1.21
C ALA A 190 25.31 2.25 -0.74
N LEU A 191 25.94 1.60 0.25
CA LEU A 191 25.40 0.39 0.86
C LEU A 191 24.06 0.65 1.56
N ILE A 192 23.97 1.74 2.31
CA ILE A 192 22.70 2.15 2.96
C ILE A 192 21.62 2.35 1.92
N ASP A 193 21.89 3.15 0.88
CA ASP A 193 20.92 3.47 -0.18
C ASP A 193 20.40 2.20 -0.88
N VAL A 194 21.27 1.31 -1.29
CA VAL A 194 20.90 0.04 -1.96
C VAL A 194 19.97 -0.82 -1.07
N ILE A 195 20.16 -0.77 0.24
CA ILE A 195 19.28 -1.51 1.18
C ILE A 195 17.93 -0.82 1.35
N ILE A 196 17.87 0.52 1.35
CA ILE A 196 16.69 1.25 1.83
C ILE A 196 15.88 1.97 0.75
N GLN A 197 16.45 2.26 -0.42
CA GLN A 197 15.83 3.17 -1.41
C GLN A 197 14.52 2.67 -2.04
N HIS A 198 14.11 1.44 -1.74
CA HIS A 198 12.79 0.92 -2.13
C HIS A 198 11.75 1.06 -0.99
N PHE A 199 12.15 1.58 0.17
CA PHE A 199 11.23 1.94 1.24
C PHE A 199 10.81 3.40 1.12
N PHE A 200 9.73 3.75 1.79
CA PHE A 200 9.24 5.11 1.88
C PHE A 200 10.21 5.99 2.65
N GLU A 201 10.21 7.29 2.37
CA GLU A 201 11.05 8.24 3.07
C GLU A 201 10.81 8.16 4.58
N ASP A 202 11.89 8.20 5.36
CA ASP A 202 11.88 8.07 6.83
C ASP A 202 11.14 6.84 7.39
N THR A 203 11.01 5.78 6.60
CA THR A 203 10.44 4.52 7.07
C THR A 203 11.06 4.08 8.40
N PRO A 204 10.25 3.80 9.45
CA PRO A 204 10.76 3.31 10.73
C PRO A 204 11.55 2.01 10.59
N ALA A 205 12.69 1.93 11.30
CA ALA A 205 13.61 0.79 11.19
C ALA A 205 12.95 -0.56 11.45
N PHE A 206 12.00 -0.64 12.41
CA PHE A 206 11.29 -1.91 12.66
C PHE A 206 10.51 -2.36 11.43
N PHE A 207 9.86 -1.44 10.71
CA PHE A 207 9.07 -1.76 9.53
C PHE A 207 9.95 -2.16 8.35
N ALA A 208 10.98 -1.37 8.04
CA ALA A 208 11.93 -1.68 6.97
C ALA A 208 12.65 -3.03 7.17
N LEU A 209 13.19 -3.29 8.37
CA LEU A 209 13.89 -4.54 8.67
C LEU A 209 12.95 -5.77 8.71
N SER A 210 11.64 -5.56 8.87
CA SER A 210 10.64 -6.63 8.84
C SER A 210 10.26 -7.08 7.44
N TYR A 211 10.54 -6.28 6.42
CA TYR A 211 10.05 -6.49 5.05
C TYR A 211 10.48 -7.83 4.43
N PHE A 212 11.65 -8.36 4.81
CA PHE A 212 12.07 -9.69 4.38
C PHE A 212 11.12 -10.80 4.84
N SER A 213 10.47 -10.64 6.00
CA SER A 213 9.40 -11.57 6.43
C SER A 213 8.17 -11.45 5.54
N LEU A 214 7.80 -10.22 5.15
CA LEU A 214 6.64 -9.95 4.31
C LEU A 214 6.83 -10.51 2.90
N TYR A 215 8.01 -10.36 2.31
CA TYR A 215 8.32 -10.93 0.99
C TYR A 215 8.17 -12.46 0.94
N LEU A 216 8.41 -13.16 2.04
CA LEU A 216 8.25 -14.62 2.13
C LEU A 216 6.78 -15.06 2.26
N ASP A 217 5.88 -14.16 2.63
CA ASP A 217 4.45 -14.40 2.86
C ASP A 217 3.55 -13.95 1.68
N TYR A 218 4.15 -13.55 0.56
CA TYR A 218 3.40 -13.03 -0.58
C TYR A 218 2.60 -14.12 -1.30
N SER A 219 1.34 -13.81 -1.58
CA SER A 219 0.41 -14.61 -2.37
C SER A 219 -0.22 -13.76 -3.47
N TYR A 220 -0.57 -14.37 -4.59
CA TYR A 220 -1.20 -13.70 -5.72
C TYR A 220 -2.53 -14.38 -6.07
N PRO A 221 -3.65 -13.63 -6.15
CA PRO A 221 -4.93 -14.19 -6.56
C PRO A 221 -4.96 -14.44 -8.07
N LEU A 222 -5.47 -15.59 -8.50
CA LEU A 222 -5.70 -15.85 -9.91
C LEU A 222 -6.77 -14.89 -10.45
N GLY A 223 -6.50 -14.29 -11.59
CA GLY A 223 -7.32 -13.24 -12.19
C GLY A 223 -6.90 -11.81 -11.82
N GLY A 224 -5.80 -11.65 -11.05
CA GLY A 224 -5.27 -10.33 -10.65
C GLY A 224 -5.71 -9.88 -9.26
N THR A 225 -5.03 -8.87 -8.71
CA THR A 225 -5.31 -8.37 -7.34
C THR A 225 -6.72 -7.82 -7.18
N GLY A 226 -7.33 -7.33 -8.26
CA GLY A 226 -8.71 -6.84 -8.30
C GLY A 226 -9.79 -7.90 -7.98
N LYS A 227 -9.42 -9.20 -7.94
CA LYS A 227 -10.35 -10.26 -7.53
C LYS A 227 -10.81 -10.14 -6.09
N LEU A 228 -9.99 -9.62 -5.20
CA LEU A 228 -10.38 -9.43 -3.80
C LEU A 228 -11.54 -8.43 -3.64
N PRO A 229 -11.45 -7.18 -4.12
CA PRO A 229 -12.58 -6.24 -4.04
C PRO A 229 -13.81 -6.73 -4.80
N GLU A 230 -13.66 -7.43 -5.95
CA GLU A 230 -14.75 -8.03 -6.69
C GLU A 230 -15.52 -9.03 -5.82
N LYS A 231 -14.84 -9.99 -5.20
CA LYS A 231 -15.44 -11.00 -4.32
C LYS A 231 -16.04 -10.41 -3.04
N MET A 232 -15.45 -9.35 -2.50
CA MET A 232 -16.02 -8.62 -1.37
C MET A 232 -17.31 -7.91 -1.75
N ALA A 233 -17.38 -7.31 -2.95
CA ALA A 233 -18.60 -6.68 -3.46
C ALA A 233 -19.72 -7.70 -3.71
N GLU A 234 -19.40 -8.85 -4.32
CA GLU A 234 -20.34 -9.96 -4.48
C GLU A 234 -20.94 -10.37 -3.11
N TYR A 235 -20.09 -10.63 -2.12
CA TYR A 235 -20.54 -10.98 -0.78
C TYR A 235 -21.48 -9.93 -0.17
N ILE A 236 -21.16 -8.64 -0.31
CA ILE A 236 -21.98 -7.54 0.20
C ILE A 236 -23.36 -7.55 -0.42
N LEU A 237 -23.44 -7.70 -1.75
CA LEU A 237 -24.71 -7.71 -2.50
C LEU A 237 -25.55 -8.94 -2.16
N GLU A 238 -24.95 -10.13 -2.10
CA GLU A 238 -25.62 -11.38 -1.71
C GLU A 238 -26.22 -11.30 -0.28
N ASN A 239 -25.55 -10.55 0.60
CA ASN A 239 -26.02 -10.29 1.97
C ASN A 239 -26.91 -9.03 2.07
N LYS A 240 -27.53 -8.60 0.95
CA LYS A 240 -28.48 -7.46 0.90
C LYS A 240 -27.86 -6.12 1.30
N GLY A 241 -26.56 -5.92 1.04
CA GLY A 241 -25.92 -4.63 1.13
C GLY A 241 -26.21 -3.79 -0.11
N GLU A 242 -26.26 -2.47 0.05
CA GLU A 242 -26.43 -1.54 -1.06
C GLU A 242 -25.09 -0.87 -1.37
N ILE A 243 -24.73 -0.80 -2.65
CA ILE A 243 -23.52 -0.15 -3.15
C ILE A 243 -23.95 0.86 -4.22
N LYS A 244 -23.53 2.12 -4.06
CA LYS A 244 -23.72 3.21 -5.02
C LYS A 244 -22.35 3.67 -5.50
N THR A 245 -22.02 3.37 -6.75
CA THR A 245 -20.79 3.82 -7.43
C THR A 245 -21.06 5.01 -8.34
N GLY A 246 -20.00 5.67 -8.84
CA GLY A 246 -20.11 6.83 -9.71
C GLY A 246 -20.72 8.06 -9.03
N THR A 247 -20.72 8.12 -7.69
CA THR A 247 -21.33 9.19 -6.92
C THR A 247 -20.50 9.46 -5.67
N GLY A 248 -20.07 10.71 -5.49
CA GLY A 248 -19.26 11.14 -4.36
C GLY A 248 -20.07 11.81 -3.25
N VAL A 249 -19.63 11.65 -2.01
CA VAL A 249 -20.10 12.51 -0.91
C VAL A 249 -19.41 13.86 -1.04
N VAL A 250 -20.17 14.95 -0.97
CA VAL A 250 -19.65 16.32 -1.06
C VAL A 250 -19.83 17.11 0.23
N LYS A 251 -20.72 16.65 1.13
CA LYS A 251 -20.97 17.29 2.44
C LYS A 251 -21.31 16.25 3.49
N VAL A 252 -20.84 16.48 4.71
CA VAL A 252 -21.18 15.70 5.90
C VAL A 252 -21.70 16.66 6.95
N ASN A 253 -22.93 16.47 7.41
CA ASN A 253 -23.50 17.24 8.52
C ASN A 253 -23.68 16.33 9.74
N PRO A 254 -22.77 16.42 10.75
CA PRO A 254 -22.82 15.59 11.95
C PRO A 254 -24.03 15.88 12.85
N GLU A 255 -24.52 17.12 12.88
CA GLU A 255 -25.64 17.54 13.74
C GLU A 255 -26.97 16.93 13.26
N ASN A 256 -27.21 17.02 11.94
CA ASN A 256 -28.41 16.48 11.30
C ASN A 256 -28.25 15.00 10.92
N ARG A 257 -27.04 14.43 11.07
CA ARG A 257 -26.69 13.06 10.66
C ARG A 257 -27.03 12.79 9.19
N THR A 258 -26.58 13.67 8.30
CA THR A 258 -26.80 13.55 6.86
C THR A 258 -25.49 13.61 6.09
N VAL A 259 -25.46 12.91 4.96
CA VAL A 259 -24.49 13.12 3.88
C VAL A 259 -25.22 13.65 2.67
N THR A 260 -24.58 14.57 1.93
CA THR A 260 -25.08 15.04 0.62
C THR A 260 -24.17 14.49 -0.45
N LEU A 261 -24.76 13.92 -1.46
CA LEU A 261 -24.07 13.39 -2.64
C LEU A 261 -23.89 14.48 -3.71
N ASP A 262 -22.99 14.27 -4.65
CA ASP A 262 -22.71 15.20 -5.76
C ASP A 262 -23.89 15.36 -6.73
N ASP A 263 -24.82 14.38 -6.78
CA ASP A 263 -26.10 14.48 -7.51
C ASP A 263 -27.19 15.27 -6.74
N GLY A 264 -26.88 15.77 -5.54
CA GLY A 264 -27.77 16.52 -4.66
C GLY A 264 -28.66 15.64 -3.75
N GLU A 265 -28.57 14.31 -3.83
CA GLU A 265 -29.32 13.41 -2.92
C GLU A 265 -28.82 13.60 -1.48
N VAL A 266 -29.74 13.77 -0.53
CA VAL A 266 -29.44 13.85 0.91
C VAL A 266 -29.88 12.56 1.59
N ILE A 267 -28.95 11.88 2.26
CA ILE A 267 -29.17 10.58 2.90
C ILE A 267 -28.90 10.71 4.39
N THR A 268 -29.83 10.18 5.22
CA THR A 268 -29.71 10.19 6.68
C THR A 268 -29.04 8.93 7.19
N TYR A 269 -28.22 9.05 8.24
CA TYR A 269 -27.54 7.91 8.86
C TYR A 269 -27.67 7.93 10.40
N GLU A 270 -27.58 6.78 11.05
CA GLU A 270 -27.35 6.72 12.49
C GLU A 270 -25.84 6.73 12.81
N LYS A 271 -25.01 6.08 11.97
CA LYS A 271 -23.56 6.03 12.07
C LYS A 271 -22.95 6.27 10.69
N LEU A 272 -21.75 6.84 10.68
CA LEU A 272 -20.96 7.04 9.47
C LEU A 272 -19.58 6.38 9.63
N ILE A 273 -19.12 5.66 8.61
CA ILE A 273 -17.73 5.19 8.50
C ILE A 273 -17.10 5.88 7.31
N TRP A 274 -16.05 6.68 7.56
CA TRP A 274 -15.27 7.30 6.52
C TRP A 274 -14.07 6.41 6.16
N ALA A 275 -14.05 5.86 4.97
CA ALA A 275 -13.03 4.94 4.45
C ALA A 275 -12.26 5.54 3.26
N ALA A 276 -12.19 6.84 3.18
CA ALA A 276 -11.53 7.62 2.13
C ALA A 276 -10.48 8.57 2.73
N ASP A 277 -9.96 9.47 1.92
CA ASP A 277 -8.98 10.48 2.32
C ASP A 277 -9.48 11.36 3.49
N GLN A 278 -8.63 11.53 4.51
CA GLN A 278 -9.00 12.30 5.70
C GLN A 278 -9.05 13.82 5.46
N ARG A 279 -8.22 14.33 4.55
CA ARG A 279 -8.22 15.76 4.23
C ARG A 279 -9.54 16.15 3.57
N SER A 280 -10.01 15.32 2.65
CA SER A 280 -11.34 15.44 2.05
C SER A 280 -12.44 15.39 3.11
N PHE A 281 -12.35 14.46 4.08
CA PHE A 281 -13.32 14.37 5.17
C PHE A 281 -13.49 15.68 5.93
N TYR A 282 -12.39 16.20 6.48
CA TYR A 282 -12.44 17.42 7.28
C TYR A 282 -12.79 18.68 6.48
N SER A 283 -12.59 18.68 5.15
CA SER A 283 -13.03 19.77 4.27
C SER A 283 -14.54 19.76 3.99
N MET A 284 -15.17 18.57 4.06
CA MET A 284 -16.60 18.38 3.73
C MET A 284 -17.52 18.48 4.94
N ILE A 285 -16.99 18.59 6.18
CA ILE A 285 -17.82 18.70 7.38
C ILE A 285 -18.47 20.08 7.46
N GLU A 286 -19.77 20.10 7.61
CA GLU A 286 -20.57 21.31 7.88
C GLU A 286 -20.93 21.41 9.36
N GLY A 287 -20.79 22.60 9.94
CA GLY A 287 -21.19 22.87 11.32
C GLY A 287 -20.08 23.39 12.23
N GLY A 288 -20.44 23.69 13.47
CA GLY A 288 -19.51 24.18 14.47
C GLY A 288 -18.53 23.09 14.94
N PHE A 289 -17.24 23.39 14.90
CA PHE A 289 -16.21 22.50 15.41
C PHE A 289 -15.95 22.81 16.89
N ASP A 290 -15.99 21.78 17.73
CA ASP A 290 -15.39 21.89 19.06
C ASP A 290 -13.86 21.94 18.94
N GLU A 291 -13.16 22.24 20.05
CA GLU A 291 -11.70 22.38 20.06
C GLU A 291 -10.98 21.11 19.55
N LYS A 292 -11.53 19.92 19.82
CA LYS A 292 -10.89 18.64 19.42
C LYS A 292 -11.02 18.41 17.91
N VAL A 293 -12.19 18.69 17.35
CA VAL A 293 -12.42 18.59 15.91
C VAL A 293 -11.57 19.61 15.17
N GLN A 294 -11.50 20.85 15.66
CA GLN A 294 -10.67 21.90 15.06
C GLN A 294 -9.17 21.55 15.14
N ALA A 295 -8.71 21.03 16.27
CA ALA A 295 -7.30 20.60 16.42
C ALA A 295 -6.94 19.48 15.45
N GLN A 296 -7.82 18.48 15.27
CA GLN A 296 -7.60 17.41 14.31
C GLN A 296 -7.62 17.91 12.86
N LYS A 297 -8.58 18.79 12.51
CA LYS A 297 -8.64 19.42 11.20
C LYS A 297 -7.35 20.17 10.88
N ASN A 298 -6.88 21.03 11.78
CA ASN A 298 -5.64 21.79 11.62
C ASN A 298 -4.42 20.86 11.46
N LEU A 299 -4.40 19.74 12.21
CA LEU A 299 -3.31 18.75 12.10
C LEU A 299 -3.33 18.08 10.72
N VAL A 300 -4.48 17.64 10.25
CA VAL A 300 -4.67 17.03 8.92
C VAL A 300 -4.30 18.01 7.80
N GLU A 301 -4.72 19.28 7.88
CA GLU A 301 -4.47 20.31 6.86
C GLU A 301 -2.98 20.66 6.69
N ARG A 302 -2.18 20.59 7.76
CA ARG A 302 -0.74 20.88 7.72
C ARG A 302 0.14 19.67 7.46
N SER A 303 -0.43 18.46 7.41
CA SER A 303 0.32 17.22 7.25
C SER A 303 0.42 16.83 5.78
N CYS A 304 1.54 16.19 5.41
CA CYS A 304 1.81 15.70 4.07
C CYS A 304 1.29 14.28 3.88
N GLY A 305 0.83 13.97 2.68
CA GLY A 305 0.59 12.60 2.22
C GLY A 305 1.90 11.82 2.13
N GLY A 306 1.80 10.49 2.22
CA GLY A 306 2.94 9.59 2.08
C GLY A 306 3.47 9.55 0.65
N ASP A 307 4.46 8.70 0.45
CA ASP A 307 5.13 8.59 -0.84
C ASP A 307 4.19 8.27 -1.98
N THR A 308 4.63 8.64 -3.17
CA THR A 308 3.92 8.46 -4.42
C THR A 308 4.76 7.66 -5.42
N ILE A 309 4.14 7.18 -6.49
CA ILE A 309 4.79 6.30 -7.47
C ILE A 309 4.67 6.82 -8.90
N LEU A 310 5.71 6.52 -9.67
CA LEU A 310 5.71 6.52 -11.13
C LEU A 310 5.64 5.07 -11.59
N THR A 311 4.64 4.72 -12.41
CA THR A 311 4.43 3.35 -12.89
C THR A 311 4.32 3.33 -14.40
N VAL A 312 5.05 2.41 -15.04
CA VAL A 312 4.94 2.12 -16.47
C VAL A 312 4.37 0.70 -16.64
N PHE A 313 3.31 0.60 -17.44
CA PHE A 313 2.68 -0.66 -17.84
C PHE A 313 3.06 -0.96 -19.28
N LEU A 314 3.61 -2.13 -19.54
CA LEU A 314 4.16 -2.53 -20.83
C LEU A 314 3.51 -3.81 -21.32
N GLY A 315 2.96 -3.80 -22.54
CA GLY A 315 2.65 -5.01 -23.28
C GLY A 315 3.84 -5.40 -24.14
N VAL A 316 4.41 -6.60 -23.92
CA VAL A 316 5.66 -7.03 -24.57
C VAL A 316 5.47 -8.30 -25.36
N GLU A 317 5.94 -8.34 -26.63
CA GLU A 317 5.98 -9.52 -27.50
C GLU A 317 7.18 -10.41 -27.15
N LYS A 318 7.16 -10.92 -25.95
CA LYS A 318 8.08 -11.93 -25.41
C LYS A 318 7.28 -12.86 -24.53
N ASP A 319 7.58 -14.14 -24.63
CA ASP A 319 6.92 -15.17 -23.84
C ASP A 319 7.32 -15.13 -22.35
N GLU A 320 6.65 -15.92 -21.58
CA GLU A 320 6.84 -16.02 -20.13
C GLU A 320 8.26 -16.52 -19.79
N THR A 321 8.87 -17.40 -20.60
CA THR A 321 10.19 -17.97 -20.34
C THR A 321 11.26 -16.88 -20.28
N TYR A 322 11.19 -15.92 -21.22
CA TYR A 322 12.12 -14.78 -21.25
C TYR A 322 12.11 -13.99 -19.94
N PHE A 323 10.93 -13.73 -19.38
CA PHE A 323 10.78 -12.97 -18.13
C PHE A 323 11.05 -13.84 -16.90
N GLN A 324 10.63 -15.12 -16.93
CA GLN A 324 10.88 -16.05 -15.82
C GLN A 324 12.38 -16.21 -15.52
N GLU A 325 13.20 -16.32 -16.56
CA GLU A 325 14.67 -16.46 -16.43
C GLU A 325 15.36 -15.20 -15.92
N ARG A 326 14.82 -14.00 -16.23
CA ARG A 326 15.47 -12.71 -15.97
C ARG A 326 14.89 -11.94 -14.78
N CYS A 327 13.59 -11.99 -14.61
CA CYS A 327 12.85 -11.18 -13.67
C CYS A 327 12.13 -12.01 -12.60
N GLY A 328 11.61 -13.19 -12.97
CA GLY A 328 10.60 -13.86 -12.17
C GLY A 328 9.26 -13.12 -12.22
N SER A 329 8.31 -13.58 -11.43
CA SER A 329 6.96 -12.99 -11.40
C SER A 329 6.90 -11.65 -10.66
N HIS A 330 7.79 -11.41 -9.70
CA HIS A 330 7.89 -10.20 -8.90
C HIS A 330 9.35 -9.92 -8.54
N ARG A 331 9.84 -8.72 -8.81
CA ARG A 331 11.24 -8.37 -8.61
C ARG A 331 11.42 -6.95 -8.10
N PHE A 332 12.32 -6.78 -7.14
CA PHE A 332 12.94 -5.49 -6.83
C PHE A 332 14.30 -5.41 -7.50
N HIS A 333 14.53 -4.40 -8.33
CA HIS A 333 15.76 -4.23 -9.11
C HIS A 333 16.37 -2.85 -8.91
N THR A 334 17.60 -2.83 -8.42
CA THR A 334 18.43 -1.63 -8.28
C THR A 334 19.51 -1.66 -9.35
N PRO A 335 19.45 -0.84 -10.40
CA PRO A 335 20.38 -0.91 -11.53
C PRO A 335 21.80 -0.43 -11.19
N SER A 336 21.93 0.52 -10.27
CA SER A 336 23.20 1.16 -9.90
C SER A 336 23.60 0.86 -8.46
N LEU A 337 24.92 0.81 -8.21
CA LEU A 337 25.49 0.72 -6.85
C LEU A 337 25.78 2.11 -6.24
N GLU A 338 25.62 3.20 -6.98
CA GLU A 338 25.93 4.54 -6.47
C GLU A 338 24.90 5.04 -5.46
N GLY A 339 23.65 4.60 -5.59
CA GLY A 339 22.57 4.98 -4.70
C GLY A 339 21.94 6.36 -4.98
N LEU A 340 20.76 6.59 -4.41
CA LEU A 340 20.00 7.82 -4.61
C LEU A 340 20.56 9.05 -3.89
N SER A 341 21.37 8.88 -2.85
CA SER A 341 22.04 10.00 -2.15
C SER A 341 23.00 10.80 -3.03
N THR A 342 23.38 10.25 -4.20
CA THR A 342 24.22 10.96 -5.18
C THR A 342 23.40 11.80 -6.17
N VAL A 343 22.08 11.68 -6.14
CA VAL A 343 21.15 12.44 -7.00
C VAL A 343 20.80 13.77 -6.33
N HIS A 344 20.97 14.87 -7.04
CA HIS A 344 20.67 16.19 -6.51
C HIS A 344 19.20 16.54 -6.69
N PHE A 345 18.43 16.44 -5.60
CA PHE A 345 17.04 16.91 -5.58
C PHE A 345 17.00 18.44 -5.64
N PRO A 346 16.16 19.05 -6.50
CA PRO A 346 15.99 20.50 -6.54
C PRO A 346 15.49 21.04 -5.20
N VAL A 347 16.26 21.94 -4.55
CA VAL A 347 15.95 22.45 -3.21
C VAL A 347 14.63 23.23 -3.17
N HIS A 348 14.29 23.93 -4.28
CA HIS A 348 13.06 24.68 -4.46
C HIS A 348 12.37 24.20 -5.73
N VAL A 349 11.65 23.07 -5.62
CA VAL A 349 11.01 22.43 -6.77
C VAL A 349 10.04 23.38 -7.48
N GLU A 350 9.33 24.22 -6.73
CA GLU A 350 8.38 25.22 -7.24
C GLU A 350 9.03 26.29 -8.13
N GLU A 351 10.35 26.53 -7.96
CA GLU A 351 11.12 27.47 -8.76
C GLU A 351 11.98 26.80 -9.83
N ALA A 352 12.12 25.47 -9.77
CA ALA A 352 12.99 24.71 -10.64
C ALA A 352 12.58 24.85 -12.12
N LYS A 353 13.60 24.91 -12.98
CA LYS A 353 13.42 25.02 -14.44
C LYS A 353 13.27 23.63 -15.06
N GLU A 354 12.60 23.57 -16.18
CA GLU A 354 12.38 22.36 -16.96
C GLU A 354 13.64 21.50 -17.11
N LYS A 355 14.75 22.09 -17.60
CA LYS A 355 16.02 21.37 -17.80
C LYS A 355 16.58 20.72 -16.53
N GLU A 356 16.41 21.37 -15.39
CA GLU A 356 16.86 20.85 -14.08
C GLU A 356 16.02 19.66 -13.65
N LEU A 357 14.70 19.74 -13.83
CA LEU A 357 13.77 18.67 -13.49
C LEU A 357 13.96 17.45 -14.39
N PHE A 358 14.19 17.62 -15.70
CA PHE A 358 14.50 16.49 -16.59
C PHE A 358 15.83 15.82 -16.23
N ARG A 359 16.87 16.60 -15.89
CA ARG A 359 18.15 16.06 -15.43
C ARG A 359 17.97 15.27 -14.13
N TYR A 360 17.28 15.84 -13.13
CA TYR A 360 16.95 15.13 -11.91
C TYR A 360 16.21 13.82 -12.20
N THR A 361 15.20 13.87 -13.07
CA THR A 361 14.41 12.68 -13.44
C THR A 361 15.28 11.60 -14.06
N GLU A 362 16.21 11.95 -14.96
CA GLU A 362 17.13 10.99 -15.58
C GLU A 362 18.05 10.35 -14.54
N GLU A 363 18.77 11.16 -13.74
CA GLU A 363 19.69 10.70 -12.71
C GLU A 363 18.98 9.82 -11.66
N TYR A 364 17.75 10.19 -11.29
CA TYR A 364 16.92 9.42 -10.35
C TYR A 364 16.54 8.05 -10.94
N LEU A 365 16.01 8.03 -12.16
CA LEU A 365 15.57 6.78 -12.81
C LEU A 365 16.73 5.84 -13.14
N GLU A 366 17.95 6.33 -13.31
CA GLU A 366 19.14 5.49 -13.50
C GLU A 366 19.60 4.78 -12.22
N LYS A 367 19.24 5.29 -11.04
CA LYS A 367 19.77 4.82 -9.75
C LYS A 367 18.73 4.23 -8.81
N THR A 368 17.45 4.53 -9.01
CA THR A 368 16.37 4.09 -8.15
C THR A 368 16.17 2.57 -8.16
N THR A 369 15.47 2.04 -7.15
CA THR A 369 14.99 0.66 -7.17
C THR A 369 13.63 0.58 -7.85
N TYR A 370 13.51 -0.32 -8.82
CA TYR A 370 12.26 -0.64 -9.49
C TYR A 370 11.58 -1.85 -8.85
N GLU A 371 10.30 -1.74 -8.55
CA GLU A 371 9.42 -2.87 -8.31
C GLU A 371 8.81 -3.31 -9.65
N MET A 372 9.07 -4.54 -10.06
CA MET A 372 8.58 -5.10 -11.31
C MET A 372 7.67 -6.29 -11.04
N SER A 373 6.61 -6.40 -11.82
CA SER A 373 5.63 -7.47 -11.72
C SER A 373 5.16 -7.93 -13.09
N CYS A 374 5.14 -9.25 -13.28
CA CYS A 374 4.60 -9.89 -14.48
C CYS A 374 3.37 -10.73 -14.10
N PRO A 375 2.14 -10.18 -14.15
CA PRO A 375 0.92 -10.90 -13.78
C PRO A 375 0.75 -12.22 -14.53
N SER A 376 1.04 -12.27 -15.82
CA SER A 376 0.89 -13.45 -16.67
C SER A 376 1.81 -14.62 -16.31
N LEU A 377 2.90 -14.39 -15.58
CA LEU A 377 3.75 -15.48 -15.07
C LEU A 377 3.08 -16.24 -13.90
N ARG A 378 2.07 -15.65 -13.29
CA ARG A 378 1.28 -16.25 -12.20
C ARG A 378 -0.05 -16.78 -12.68
N ASP A 379 -0.62 -16.13 -13.70
CA ASP A 379 -1.87 -16.53 -14.35
C ASP A 379 -1.79 -16.21 -15.84
N ARG A 380 -1.63 -17.25 -16.67
CA ARG A 380 -1.45 -17.12 -18.13
C ARG A 380 -2.62 -16.46 -18.85
N SER A 381 -3.80 -16.45 -18.24
CA SER A 381 -4.98 -15.80 -18.80
C SER A 381 -4.86 -14.27 -18.84
N LEU A 382 -3.87 -13.69 -18.15
CA LEU A 382 -3.70 -12.25 -17.98
C LEU A 382 -2.89 -11.58 -19.11
N ALA A 383 -2.48 -12.32 -20.14
CA ALA A 383 -1.85 -11.76 -21.34
C ALA A 383 -2.16 -12.62 -22.58
N PRO A 384 -2.05 -12.05 -23.79
CA PRO A 384 -2.17 -12.83 -25.02
C PRO A 384 -1.04 -13.87 -25.16
N LEU A 385 -1.31 -14.95 -25.88
CA LEU A 385 -0.34 -16.02 -26.13
C LEU A 385 0.97 -15.46 -26.75
N GLY A 386 2.11 -15.86 -26.22
CA GLY A 386 3.43 -15.40 -26.67
C GLY A 386 3.79 -13.98 -26.23
N CYS A 387 2.97 -13.38 -25.37
CA CYS A 387 3.19 -12.03 -24.83
C CYS A 387 3.21 -12.05 -23.30
N THR A 388 3.80 -11.02 -22.72
CA THR A 388 3.85 -10.80 -21.26
C THR A 388 3.51 -9.35 -20.93
N GLY A 389 2.63 -9.14 -19.95
CA GLY A 389 2.45 -7.84 -19.31
C GLY A 389 3.54 -7.59 -18.27
N LEU A 390 4.23 -6.47 -18.36
CA LEU A 390 5.23 -6.03 -17.37
C LEU A 390 4.79 -4.72 -16.74
N VAL A 391 4.73 -4.70 -15.41
CA VAL A 391 4.52 -3.48 -14.62
C VAL A 391 5.84 -3.08 -13.99
N VAL A 392 6.23 -1.83 -14.13
CA VAL A 392 7.49 -1.28 -13.58
C VAL A 392 7.14 -0.03 -12.78
N SER A 393 7.39 -0.06 -11.49
CA SER A 393 7.09 1.06 -10.58
C SER A 393 8.34 1.50 -9.83
N THR A 394 8.42 2.78 -9.53
CA THR A 394 9.39 3.34 -8.57
C THR A 394 8.74 4.44 -7.77
N LEU A 395 9.23 4.71 -6.56
CA LEU A 395 8.86 5.91 -5.82
C LEU A 395 9.25 7.14 -6.65
N PHE A 396 8.42 8.18 -6.61
CA PHE A 396 8.73 9.42 -7.33
C PHE A 396 8.00 10.61 -6.71
N SER A 397 8.64 11.79 -6.70
CA SER A 397 8.11 12.99 -6.07
C SER A 397 6.87 13.53 -6.76
N TYR A 398 5.79 13.75 -5.98
CA TYR A 398 4.60 14.46 -6.42
C TYR A 398 4.93 15.90 -6.87
N ASP A 399 5.74 16.62 -6.08
CA ASP A 399 6.03 18.03 -6.34
C ASP A 399 6.79 18.24 -7.65
N VAL A 400 7.71 17.32 -7.99
CA VAL A 400 8.41 17.33 -9.29
C VAL A 400 7.43 17.18 -10.45
N VAL A 401 6.50 16.21 -10.35
CA VAL A 401 5.53 15.97 -11.41
C VAL A 401 4.53 17.13 -11.52
N LYS A 402 4.10 17.67 -10.37
CA LYS A 402 3.23 18.84 -10.33
C LYS A 402 3.89 20.06 -10.97
N ARG A 403 5.18 20.27 -10.70
CA ARG A 403 5.94 21.35 -11.34
C ARG A 403 6.06 21.15 -12.85
N MET A 404 6.25 19.93 -13.34
CA MET A 404 6.24 19.61 -14.77
C MET A 404 4.89 19.95 -15.42
N GLU A 405 3.78 19.67 -14.74
CA GLU A 405 2.44 20.06 -15.19
C GLU A 405 2.29 21.58 -15.25
N ASP A 406 2.72 22.30 -14.20
CA ASP A 406 2.64 23.75 -14.11
C ASP A 406 3.49 24.47 -15.20
N LEU A 407 4.59 23.83 -15.63
CA LEU A 407 5.42 24.27 -16.75
C LEU A 407 4.83 23.91 -18.14
N GLY A 408 3.75 23.11 -18.20
CA GLY A 408 3.12 22.68 -19.44
C GLY A 408 3.85 21.56 -20.17
N VAL A 409 4.80 20.86 -19.53
CA VAL A 409 5.62 19.79 -20.12
C VAL A 409 5.31 18.40 -19.55
N TYR A 410 4.10 18.20 -19.05
CA TYR A 410 3.70 16.95 -18.38
C TYR A 410 3.72 15.72 -19.31
N GLU A 411 3.23 15.85 -20.55
CA GLU A 411 3.24 14.72 -21.51
C GLU A 411 4.66 14.41 -22.00
N GLU A 412 5.51 15.43 -22.19
CA GLU A 412 6.93 15.26 -22.48
C GLU A 412 7.66 14.55 -21.34
N PHE A 413 7.35 14.91 -20.08
CA PHE A 413 7.88 14.23 -18.91
C PHE A 413 7.50 12.75 -18.88
N LYS A 414 6.24 12.40 -19.17
CA LYS A 414 5.80 11.00 -19.23
C LYS A 414 6.55 10.22 -20.31
N ALA A 415 6.64 10.77 -21.51
CA ALA A 415 7.35 10.15 -22.62
C ALA A 415 8.86 9.97 -22.32
N PHE A 416 9.48 10.98 -21.71
CA PHE A 416 10.88 10.96 -21.28
C PHE A 416 11.11 9.88 -20.21
N SER A 417 10.24 9.81 -19.19
CA SER A 417 10.32 8.81 -18.11
C SER A 417 10.20 7.39 -18.66
N VAL A 418 9.24 7.13 -19.55
CA VAL A 418 9.09 5.82 -20.21
C VAL A 418 10.37 5.46 -20.97
N LYS A 419 10.88 6.37 -21.81
CA LYS A 419 12.11 6.15 -22.60
C LYS A 419 13.31 5.85 -21.72
N THR A 420 13.48 6.59 -20.63
CA THR A 420 14.59 6.39 -19.67
C THR A 420 14.47 5.03 -18.98
N ILE A 421 13.28 4.68 -18.47
CA ILE A 421 13.05 3.37 -17.81
C ILE A 421 13.31 2.22 -18.78
N LEU A 422 12.82 2.31 -20.02
CA LEU A 422 13.07 1.28 -21.04
C LEU A 422 14.58 1.12 -21.31
N ARG A 423 15.33 2.21 -21.45
CA ARG A 423 16.78 2.20 -21.62
C ARG A 423 17.49 1.52 -20.43
N VAL A 424 17.17 1.93 -19.21
CA VAL A 424 17.77 1.37 -17.97
C VAL A 424 17.52 -0.14 -17.86
N LEU A 425 16.30 -0.59 -18.16
CA LEU A 425 15.96 -2.01 -18.10
C LEU A 425 16.62 -2.82 -19.23
N GLU A 426 16.72 -2.26 -20.43
CA GLU A 426 17.44 -2.86 -21.55
C GLU A 426 18.91 -3.10 -21.20
N GLU A 427 19.58 -2.10 -20.65
CA GLU A 427 21.01 -2.13 -20.31
C GLU A 427 21.31 -3.04 -19.09
N SER A 428 20.36 -3.17 -18.16
CA SER A 428 20.58 -3.87 -16.90
C SER A 428 20.13 -5.35 -16.93
N ILE A 429 18.90 -5.66 -17.38
CA ILE A 429 18.30 -7.00 -17.24
C ILE A 429 17.57 -7.55 -18.46
N PHE A 430 17.10 -6.71 -19.39
CA PHE A 430 16.26 -7.14 -20.52
C PHE A 430 16.85 -6.80 -21.90
N PRO A 431 18.01 -7.36 -22.27
CA PRO A 431 18.63 -7.04 -23.57
C PRO A 431 17.70 -7.40 -24.73
N GLY A 432 17.53 -6.46 -25.67
CA GLY A 432 16.71 -6.62 -26.86
C GLY A 432 15.20 -6.63 -26.64
N PHE A 433 14.70 -6.08 -25.50
CA PHE A 433 13.27 -6.09 -25.25
C PHE A 433 12.54 -4.83 -25.77
N GLN A 434 13.21 -3.68 -25.90
CA GLN A 434 12.58 -2.43 -26.32
C GLN A 434 11.85 -2.55 -27.67
N GLU A 435 12.47 -3.22 -28.63
CA GLU A 435 11.88 -3.45 -29.96
C GLU A 435 10.64 -4.37 -29.92
N LYS A 436 10.39 -5.05 -28.79
CA LYS A 436 9.27 -5.96 -28.56
C LYS A 436 8.16 -5.36 -27.72
N VAL A 437 8.33 -4.09 -27.31
CA VAL A 437 7.27 -3.35 -26.59
C VAL A 437 6.20 -2.92 -27.58
N ARG A 438 4.97 -3.44 -27.42
CA ARG A 438 3.82 -3.12 -28.25
C ARG A 438 3.20 -1.76 -27.91
N PHE A 439 3.13 -1.49 -26.61
CA PHE A 439 2.61 -0.25 -26.05
C PHE A 439 3.18 -0.02 -24.66
N SER A 440 3.12 1.22 -24.23
CA SER A 440 3.41 1.66 -22.87
C SER A 440 2.33 2.60 -22.36
N LEU A 441 1.95 2.45 -21.07
CA LEU A 441 1.12 3.42 -20.36
C LEU A 441 1.93 3.94 -19.19
N CYS A 442 1.86 5.24 -18.92
CA CYS A 442 2.57 5.87 -17.81
C CYS A 442 1.57 6.49 -16.84
N ALA A 443 1.56 5.97 -15.60
CA ALA A 443 0.84 6.56 -14.48
C ALA A 443 1.83 7.28 -13.56
N THR A 444 1.51 8.50 -13.19
CA THR A 444 2.34 9.38 -12.36
C THR A 444 1.65 9.62 -11.01
N PRO A 445 2.32 10.29 -10.05
CA PRO A 445 1.67 10.79 -8.84
C PRO A 445 0.36 11.56 -9.09
N LEU A 446 0.30 12.40 -10.12
CA LEU A 446 -0.94 13.11 -10.50
C LEU A 446 -2.01 12.17 -11.05
N THR A 447 -1.62 11.10 -11.77
CA THR A 447 -2.57 10.07 -12.18
C THR A 447 -3.16 9.38 -10.95
N MET A 448 -2.32 9.06 -9.95
CA MET A 448 -2.78 8.44 -8.70
C MET A 448 -3.74 9.34 -7.95
N GLU A 449 -3.43 10.63 -7.80
CA GLU A 449 -4.34 11.60 -7.17
C GLU A 449 -5.68 11.68 -7.89
N LYS A 450 -5.67 11.81 -9.22
CA LYS A 450 -6.88 11.88 -10.04
C LYS A 450 -7.73 10.61 -9.93
N GLU A 451 -7.11 9.44 -9.99
CA GLU A 451 -7.81 8.16 -10.01
C GLU A 451 -8.27 7.71 -8.62
N THR A 452 -7.53 7.99 -7.56
CA THR A 452 -7.83 7.50 -6.21
C THR A 452 -8.43 8.56 -5.31
N HIS A 453 -8.31 9.84 -5.68
CA HIS A 453 -8.64 10.99 -4.85
C HIS A 453 -7.90 11.03 -3.50
N ASN A 454 -6.79 10.31 -3.38
CA ASN A 454 -5.88 10.44 -2.26
C ASN A 454 -5.08 11.75 -2.36
N TYR A 455 -4.99 12.47 -1.28
CA TYR A 455 -4.23 13.72 -1.22
C TYR A 455 -2.79 13.51 -1.72
N GLN A 456 -2.37 14.33 -2.70
CA GLN A 456 -1.07 14.27 -3.37
C GLN A 456 -0.76 12.90 -4.02
N GLY A 457 -1.78 12.09 -4.34
CA GLY A 457 -1.57 10.75 -4.90
C GLY A 457 -0.93 9.74 -3.94
N ALA A 458 -0.98 10.00 -2.63
CA ALA A 458 -0.36 9.16 -1.60
C ALA A 458 -0.84 7.71 -1.66
N ILE A 459 0.10 6.76 -1.64
CA ILE A 459 -0.19 5.33 -1.69
C ILE A 459 -0.26 4.66 -0.31
N THR A 460 0.22 5.33 0.75
CA THR A 460 0.33 4.78 2.12
C THR A 460 -0.30 5.66 3.21
N GLY A 461 -1.17 6.60 2.87
CA GLY A 461 -1.73 7.56 3.82
C GLY A 461 -0.74 8.66 4.19
N TRP A 462 -0.43 8.84 5.47
CA TRP A 462 0.44 9.93 5.94
C TRP A 462 1.92 9.62 5.79
N ALA A 463 2.71 10.62 5.37
CA ALA A 463 4.17 10.54 5.29
C ALA A 463 4.81 10.33 6.68
N PHE A 464 5.86 9.51 6.75
CA PHE A 464 6.66 9.36 7.98
C PHE A 464 7.44 10.62 8.34
N THR A 465 7.67 11.51 7.39
CA THR A 465 8.32 12.83 7.57
C THR A 465 7.47 13.83 8.35
N ASN A 466 6.18 13.55 8.60
CA ASN A 466 5.33 14.43 9.40
C ASN A 466 5.85 14.54 10.84
N PRO A 467 6.08 15.76 11.40
CA PRO A 467 6.58 15.95 12.76
C PRO A 467 5.63 15.41 13.83
N THR A 468 4.34 15.40 13.52
CA THR A 468 3.28 14.78 14.32
C THR A 468 2.37 14.01 13.40
N MET A 469 2.26 12.71 13.63
CA MET A 469 1.41 11.83 12.85
C MET A 469 -0.07 12.15 13.07
N PRO A 470 -0.86 12.44 12.03
CA PRO A 470 -2.30 12.72 12.18
C PRO A 470 -3.13 11.49 12.55
N SER A 471 -2.57 10.30 12.40
CA SER A 471 -3.18 9.01 12.69
C SER A 471 -2.56 8.36 13.92
N GLU A 472 -3.18 7.30 14.45
CA GLU A 472 -2.57 6.47 15.48
C GLU A 472 -1.40 5.66 14.88
N ASP A 473 -0.27 5.59 15.57
CA ASP A 473 0.95 4.90 15.15
C ASP A 473 1.38 3.76 16.10
N ARG A 474 0.66 3.62 17.21
CA ARG A 474 0.97 2.62 18.24
C ARG A 474 0.09 1.39 18.10
N PHE A 475 0.66 0.26 17.73
CA PHE A 475 -0.06 -1.01 17.54
C PHE A 475 -0.97 -1.38 18.73
N LYS A 476 -0.56 -1.10 19.97
CA LYS A 476 -1.39 -1.36 21.16
C LYS A 476 -2.69 -0.54 21.21
N LYS A 477 -2.77 0.53 20.44
CA LYS A 477 -3.90 1.44 20.38
C LYS A 477 -4.64 1.40 19.05
N ILE A 478 -4.32 0.45 18.18
CA ILE A 478 -4.92 0.34 16.84
C ILE A 478 -6.46 0.37 16.87
N ALA A 479 -7.07 -0.19 17.91
CA ALA A 479 -8.53 -0.11 18.10
C ALA A 479 -9.07 1.32 18.33
N ASN A 480 -8.20 2.28 18.67
CA ASN A 480 -8.58 3.69 18.79
C ASN A 480 -8.44 4.45 17.47
N SER A 481 -7.65 3.94 16.51
CA SER A 481 -7.42 4.60 15.23
C SER A 481 -8.71 4.84 14.43
N VAL A 482 -9.72 4.00 14.65
CA VAL A 482 -11.01 4.09 13.96
C VAL A 482 -11.98 5.12 14.56
N LYS A 483 -11.63 5.77 15.66
CA LYS A 483 -12.45 6.81 16.30
C LYS A 483 -12.10 8.17 15.76
N THR A 484 -13.10 8.97 15.48
CA THR A 484 -12.96 10.41 15.21
C THR A 484 -13.35 11.23 16.45
N PRO A 485 -13.00 12.50 16.55
CA PRO A 485 -13.53 13.37 17.59
C PRO A 485 -15.04 13.66 17.46
N LEU A 486 -15.66 13.29 16.33
CA LEU A 486 -17.09 13.46 16.08
C LEU A 486 -17.90 12.28 16.60
N LEU A 487 -19.04 12.57 17.22
CA LEU A 487 -19.93 11.53 17.74
C LEU A 487 -20.55 10.71 16.60
N ASP A 488 -20.53 9.37 16.76
CA ASP A 488 -21.17 8.45 15.83
C ASP A 488 -20.56 8.43 14.41
N ILE A 489 -19.37 9.02 14.25
CA ILE A 489 -18.57 8.98 13.03
C ILE A 489 -17.26 8.26 13.31
N TYR A 490 -16.97 7.25 12.49
CA TYR A 490 -15.77 6.43 12.54
C TYR A 490 -14.97 6.59 11.26
N GLN A 491 -13.73 6.12 11.28
CA GLN A 491 -12.85 6.12 10.13
C GLN A 491 -12.15 4.77 9.97
N CYS A 492 -11.69 4.43 8.77
CA CYS A 492 -10.86 3.24 8.52
C CYS A 492 -10.00 3.43 7.27
N GLY A 493 -9.01 2.53 7.10
CA GLY A 493 -8.13 2.54 5.94
C GLY A 493 -6.77 3.18 6.21
N GLN A 494 -6.03 3.43 5.15
CA GLN A 494 -4.63 3.85 5.20
C GLN A 494 -4.38 5.17 5.94
N TRP A 495 -5.36 6.06 6.01
CA TRP A 495 -5.24 7.37 6.67
C TRP A 495 -5.44 7.32 8.19
N THR A 496 -5.79 6.15 8.75
CA THR A 496 -6.20 6.03 10.16
C THR A 496 -5.12 5.46 11.06
N PHE A 497 -4.19 4.71 10.50
CA PHE A 497 -3.09 4.07 11.23
C PHE A 497 -1.81 4.07 10.40
N SER A 498 -0.66 4.33 11.04
CA SER A 498 0.66 4.32 10.42
C SER A 498 1.62 3.37 11.16
N PRO A 499 2.43 2.54 10.46
CA PRO A 499 2.46 2.33 9.01
C PRO A 499 1.20 1.63 8.49
N SER A 500 0.76 2.05 7.32
CA SER A 500 -0.41 1.49 6.65
C SER A 500 -0.04 0.35 5.69
N GLY A 501 -1.04 -0.27 5.11
CA GLY A 501 -0.93 -1.36 4.15
C GLY A 501 -2.25 -2.09 4.02
N LEU A 502 -2.33 -3.08 3.11
CA LEU A 502 -3.57 -3.82 2.88
C LEU A 502 -4.09 -4.52 4.14
N PRO A 503 -3.27 -5.27 4.92
CA PRO A 503 -3.76 -5.92 6.14
C PRO A 503 -4.30 -4.93 7.18
N VAL A 504 -3.63 -3.79 7.36
CA VAL A 504 -4.05 -2.74 8.29
C VAL A 504 -5.34 -2.07 7.82
N SER A 505 -5.51 -1.86 6.52
CA SER A 505 -6.75 -1.33 5.94
C SER A 505 -7.93 -2.26 6.21
N ILE A 506 -7.76 -3.56 6.03
CA ILE A 506 -8.76 -4.60 6.35
C ILE A 506 -9.06 -4.60 7.87
N LEU A 507 -8.02 -4.61 8.70
CA LEU A 507 -8.17 -4.63 10.15
C LEU A 507 -8.93 -3.41 10.67
N THR A 508 -8.58 -2.22 10.21
CA THR A 508 -9.28 -0.98 10.60
C THR A 508 -10.71 -0.95 10.09
N GLY A 509 -10.98 -1.49 8.89
CA GLY A 509 -12.33 -1.67 8.36
C GLY A 509 -13.21 -2.51 9.28
N LYS A 510 -12.69 -3.69 9.72
CA LYS A 510 -13.39 -4.52 10.69
C LYS A 510 -13.59 -3.83 12.04
N LEU A 511 -12.55 -3.18 12.57
CA LEU A 511 -12.64 -2.46 13.84
C LEU A 511 -13.70 -1.34 13.80
N ALA A 512 -13.84 -0.63 12.70
CA ALA A 512 -14.87 0.40 12.52
C ALA A 512 -16.29 -0.22 12.52
N ALA A 513 -16.49 -1.32 11.80
CA ALA A 513 -17.77 -2.05 11.81
C ALA A 513 -18.10 -2.59 13.22
N ASP A 514 -17.11 -3.08 13.97
CA ASP A 514 -17.30 -3.54 15.35
C ASP A 514 -17.70 -2.41 16.31
N GLN A 515 -17.27 -1.16 16.09
CA GLN A 515 -17.74 -0.02 16.88
C GLN A 515 -19.23 0.24 16.63
N VAL A 516 -19.68 0.14 15.39
CA VAL A 516 -21.10 0.29 15.04
C VAL A 516 -21.94 -0.81 15.70
N LYS A 517 -21.49 -2.08 15.63
CA LYS A 517 -22.16 -3.22 16.26
C LYS A 517 -22.32 -3.06 17.77
N LYS A 518 -21.23 -2.75 18.50
CA LYS A 518 -21.23 -2.57 19.97
C LYS A 518 -22.26 -1.55 20.45
N LYS A 519 -22.40 -0.43 19.75
CA LYS A 519 -23.38 0.61 20.11
C LYS A 519 -24.82 0.20 19.80
N LYS A 520 -25.04 -0.72 18.84
CA LYS A 520 -26.37 -1.29 18.59
C LYS A 520 -26.79 -2.24 19.70
N GLU A 521 -25.89 -3.06 20.25
CA GLU A 521 -26.15 -3.99 21.35
C GLU A 521 -26.38 -3.29 22.71
N GLN A 522 -25.97 -2.04 22.87
CA GLN A 522 -26.15 -1.22 24.08
C GLN A 522 -27.46 -0.41 24.08
N ARG A 523 -28.22 -0.38 22.99
CA ARG A 523 -29.55 0.21 22.85
C ARG A 523 -30.63 -0.85 23.04
#